data_d06cf790dcf4d846ad531a3321f72042
#
_entry.id   d06cf790dcf4d846ad531a3321f72042
#
_cell.length_a   1.000
_cell.length_b   1.000
_cell.length_c   1.000
_cell.angle_alpha   90.00
_cell.angle_beta   90.00
_cell.angle_gamma   90.00
#
_symmetry.space_group_name_H-M   'P 1'
#
loop_
_entity.id
_entity.type
_entity.pdbx_description
1 polymer ?
#
loop_
_entity_poly.entity_id
_entity_poly.type
_entity_poly.pdbx_seq_one_letter_code
_entity_poly.pdbx_strand_id
1 'polypeptide(L)'
;MRLVHLADIHFGAADPRVLDAAVRSIEQVAPHALVIAGDLTQSGKHREFEAARRWLQDLGLPCACTPGNHDTPMFQLHHRVLNPFGRYEKYLSDFAFPLRMGDIRIDGLNTARGWQARRNWAEGSVDLEDLDAVLEQESPEGIRLLSCHHPFIP
;
A
#
# COMPACT_ATOMS: atom_id res chain seq x y z
N MET A 1 6.25 -20.18 6.88
CA MET A 1 5.23 -19.17 6.57
C MET A 1 5.40 -18.70 5.13
N ARG A 2 4.31 -18.30 4.42
CA ARG A 2 4.34 -17.76 3.05
C ARG A 2 3.69 -16.38 3.06
N LEU A 3 4.36 -15.40 2.49
CA LEU A 3 3.89 -14.03 2.30
C LEU A 3 3.87 -13.75 0.80
N VAL A 4 2.80 -13.18 0.28
CA VAL A 4 2.74 -12.64 -1.08
C VAL A 4 2.86 -11.14 -0.99
N HIS A 5 3.75 -10.58 -1.79
CA HIS A 5 3.95 -9.14 -1.93
C HIS A 5 3.50 -8.72 -3.34
N LEU A 6 2.66 -7.71 -3.40
CA LEU A 6 2.17 -7.09 -4.63
C LEU A 6 2.41 -5.59 -4.59
N ALA A 7 2.52 -4.97 -5.76
CA ALA A 7 2.58 -3.52 -5.95
C ALA A 7 1.93 -3.16 -7.28
N ASP A 8 1.61 -1.90 -7.49
CA ASP A 8 1.23 -1.36 -8.79
C ASP A 8 0.02 -2.06 -9.44
N ILE A 9 -1.03 -2.30 -8.66
CA ILE A 9 -2.24 -2.99 -9.14
C ILE A 9 -3.07 -2.09 -10.05
N HIS A 10 -3.10 -0.79 -9.76
CA HIS A 10 -3.74 0.25 -10.58
C HIS A 10 -5.21 -0.02 -10.92
N PHE A 11 -6.07 -0.25 -9.92
CA PHE A 11 -7.51 -0.29 -10.13
C PHE A 11 -8.00 0.96 -10.87
N GLY A 12 -8.70 0.76 -11.97
CA GLY A 12 -9.09 1.80 -12.92
C GLY A 12 -8.33 1.75 -14.26
N ALA A 13 -7.19 1.05 -14.31
CA ALA A 13 -6.44 0.74 -15.54
C ALA A 13 -6.10 -0.76 -15.67
N ALA A 14 -6.16 -1.52 -14.58
CA ALA A 14 -5.85 -2.95 -14.58
C ALA A 14 -6.75 -3.74 -15.54
N ASP A 15 -6.17 -4.65 -16.30
CA ASP A 15 -6.92 -5.62 -17.11
C ASP A 15 -7.56 -6.67 -16.17
N PRO A 16 -8.88 -6.89 -16.23
CA PRO A 16 -9.56 -7.88 -15.41
C PRO A 16 -8.95 -9.28 -15.50
N ARG A 17 -8.47 -9.67 -16.67
CA ARG A 17 -7.82 -10.99 -16.86
C ARG A 17 -6.53 -11.13 -16.06
N VAL A 18 -5.79 -10.03 -15.90
CA VAL A 18 -4.58 -10.00 -15.07
C VAL A 18 -4.93 -10.09 -13.60
N LEU A 19 -5.98 -9.37 -13.15
CA LEU A 19 -6.48 -9.49 -11.78
C LEU A 19 -6.94 -10.91 -11.46
N ASP A 20 -7.69 -11.56 -12.37
CA ASP A 20 -8.10 -12.95 -12.22
C ASP A 20 -6.90 -13.91 -12.18
N ALA A 21 -5.87 -13.66 -12.97
CA ALA A 21 -4.65 -14.45 -12.94
C ALA A 21 -3.88 -14.26 -11.62
N ALA A 22 -3.84 -13.04 -11.08
CA ALA A 22 -3.26 -12.76 -9.77
C ALA A 22 -4.00 -13.52 -8.66
N VAL A 23 -5.34 -13.50 -8.67
CA VAL A 23 -6.15 -14.27 -7.70
C VAL A 23 -5.81 -15.76 -7.76
N ARG A 24 -5.82 -16.36 -8.96
CA ARG A 24 -5.44 -17.80 -9.11
C ARG A 24 -4.03 -18.10 -8.61
N SER A 25 -3.08 -17.19 -8.85
CA SER A 25 -1.71 -17.34 -8.37
C SER A 25 -1.63 -17.28 -6.85
N ILE A 26 -2.37 -16.36 -6.23
CA ILE A 26 -2.49 -16.25 -4.77
C ILE A 26 -3.08 -17.52 -4.19
N GLU A 27 -4.17 -18.04 -4.78
CA GLU A 27 -4.81 -19.29 -4.35
C GLU A 27 -3.85 -20.49 -4.43
N GLN A 28 -3.08 -20.60 -5.53
CA GLN A 28 -2.09 -21.66 -5.70
C GLN A 28 -0.95 -21.61 -4.69
N VAL A 29 -0.46 -20.40 -4.38
CA VAL A 29 0.57 -20.18 -3.36
C VAL A 29 0.02 -20.46 -1.96
N ALA A 30 -1.28 -20.24 -1.75
CA ALA A 30 -1.96 -20.30 -0.46
C ALA A 30 -1.16 -19.58 0.63
N PRO A 31 -0.97 -18.27 0.53
CA PRO A 31 -0.18 -17.50 1.48
C PRO A 31 -0.91 -17.36 2.81
N HIS A 32 -0.15 -17.03 3.84
CA HIS A 32 -0.70 -16.73 5.16
C HIS A 32 -1.12 -15.26 5.27
N ALA A 33 -0.55 -14.39 4.43
CA ALA A 33 -0.90 -12.99 4.34
C ALA A 33 -0.43 -12.34 3.03
N LEU A 34 -0.97 -11.13 2.77
CA LEU A 34 -0.63 -10.27 1.66
C LEU A 34 -0.05 -8.95 2.17
N VAL A 35 0.93 -8.43 1.45
CA VAL A 35 1.44 -7.07 1.61
C VAL A 35 1.33 -6.36 0.28
N ILE A 36 0.69 -5.19 0.28
CA ILE A 36 0.52 -4.36 -0.91
C ILE A 36 1.36 -3.10 -0.74
N ALA A 37 2.38 -2.98 -1.57
CA ALA A 37 3.32 -1.86 -1.51
C ALA A 37 2.95 -0.74 -2.50
N GLY A 38 1.79 -0.13 -2.29
CA GLY A 38 1.36 1.08 -2.98
C GLY A 38 0.76 0.89 -4.37
N ASP A 39 0.27 2.00 -4.91
CA ASP A 39 -0.35 2.14 -6.23
C ASP A 39 -1.49 1.15 -6.48
N LEU A 40 -2.39 1.06 -5.47
CA LEU A 40 -3.63 0.30 -5.63
C LEU A 40 -4.54 0.92 -6.67
N THR A 41 -4.58 2.25 -6.76
CA THR A 41 -5.44 2.98 -7.69
C THR A 41 -4.65 3.59 -8.83
N GLN A 42 -5.33 3.88 -9.95
CA GLN A 42 -4.71 4.59 -11.09
C GLN A 42 -4.66 6.10 -10.87
N SER A 43 -5.63 6.68 -10.18
CA SER A 43 -5.80 8.15 -10.12
C SER A 43 -6.38 8.64 -8.79
N GLY A 44 -6.42 7.81 -7.75
CA GLY A 44 -6.95 8.15 -6.43
C GLY A 44 -8.45 8.48 -6.44
N LYS A 45 -9.25 7.86 -7.32
CA LYS A 45 -10.70 8.08 -7.38
C LYS A 45 -11.44 7.17 -6.41
N HIS A 46 -12.57 7.65 -5.89
CA HIS A 46 -13.43 6.88 -4.99
C HIS A 46 -13.78 5.48 -5.54
N ARG A 47 -14.21 5.40 -6.80
CA ARG A 47 -14.56 4.12 -7.45
C ARG A 47 -13.40 3.13 -7.56
N GLU A 48 -12.17 3.66 -7.69
CA GLU A 48 -10.96 2.85 -7.77
C GLU A 48 -10.62 2.25 -6.40
N PHE A 49 -10.72 3.05 -5.35
CA PHE A 49 -10.57 2.57 -3.96
C PHE A 49 -11.67 1.58 -3.56
N GLU A 50 -12.92 1.81 -3.98
CA GLU A 50 -14.02 0.87 -3.73
C GLU A 50 -13.78 -0.48 -4.41
N ALA A 51 -13.24 -0.47 -5.62
CA ALA A 51 -12.89 -1.70 -6.33
C ALA A 51 -11.72 -2.42 -5.65
N ALA A 52 -10.65 -1.67 -5.27
CA ALA A 52 -9.53 -2.21 -4.54
C ALA A 52 -9.95 -2.83 -3.19
N ARG A 53 -10.75 -2.09 -2.41
CA ARG A 53 -11.28 -2.59 -1.13
C ARG A 53 -12.05 -3.90 -1.29
N ARG A 54 -12.98 -3.96 -2.25
CA ARG A 54 -13.76 -5.18 -2.51
C ARG A 54 -12.86 -6.34 -2.88
N TRP A 55 -11.92 -6.12 -3.79
CA TRP A 55 -10.97 -7.15 -4.22
C TRP A 55 -10.15 -7.71 -3.04
N LEU A 56 -9.66 -6.85 -2.15
CA LEU A 56 -8.94 -7.26 -0.95
C LEU A 56 -9.83 -8.04 0.03
N GLN A 57 -11.08 -7.61 0.20
CA GLN A 57 -12.06 -8.31 1.04
C GLN A 57 -12.42 -9.69 0.49
N ASP A 58 -12.60 -9.79 -0.82
CA ASP A 58 -12.95 -11.06 -1.50
C ASP A 58 -11.82 -12.09 -1.42
N LEU A 59 -10.56 -11.66 -1.34
CA LEU A 59 -9.43 -12.57 -1.11
C LEU A 59 -9.47 -13.22 0.28
N GLY A 60 -10.09 -12.59 1.27
CA GLY A 60 -10.29 -13.15 2.62
C GLY A 60 -9.01 -13.46 3.40
N LEU A 61 -7.89 -12.86 3.03
CA LEU A 61 -6.58 -13.08 3.66
C LEU A 61 -6.20 -11.89 4.56
N PRO A 62 -5.45 -12.12 5.63
CA PRO A 62 -4.77 -11.05 6.35
C PRO A 62 -3.97 -10.20 5.36
N CYS A 63 -4.22 -8.91 5.33
CA CYS A 63 -3.60 -8.03 4.35
C CYS A 63 -3.25 -6.68 4.98
N ALA A 64 -2.11 -6.11 4.57
CA ALA A 64 -1.76 -4.75 4.90
C ALA A 64 -1.21 -4.00 3.68
N CYS A 65 -1.56 -2.71 3.59
CA CYS A 65 -1.26 -1.86 2.44
C CYS A 65 -0.49 -0.61 2.87
N THR A 66 0.47 -0.16 2.05
CA THR A 66 0.99 1.21 2.07
C THR A 66 0.44 1.99 0.88
N PRO A 67 0.30 3.32 0.94
CA PRO A 67 -0.06 4.11 -0.22
C PRO A 67 1.12 4.29 -1.17
N GLY A 68 0.82 4.42 -2.48
CA GLY A 68 1.73 4.87 -3.51
C GLY A 68 1.38 6.28 -4.02
N ASN A 69 2.11 6.77 -5.00
CA ASN A 69 1.90 8.10 -5.55
C ASN A 69 0.61 8.23 -6.37
N HIS A 70 0.11 7.15 -6.97
CA HIS A 70 -1.18 7.09 -7.66
C HIS A 70 -2.38 7.01 -6.72
N ASP A 71 -2.18 6.67 -5.46
CA ASP A 71 -3.23 6.64 -4.44
C ASP A 71 -3.59 8.04 -3.90
N THR A 72 -3.02 9.08 -4.49
CA THR A 72 -3.37 10.48 -4.24
C THR A 72 -4.32 11.03 -5.32
N PRO A 73 -5.21 12.03 -5.02
CA PRO A 73 -6.14 12.59 -6.00
C PRO A 73 -5.41 13.27 -7.16
N MET A 74 -5.32 12.61 -8.32
CA MET A 74 -4.54 13.12 -9.46
C MET A 74 -5.14 14.39 -10.07
N PHE A 75 -6.48 14.49 -10.14
CA PHE A 75 -7.17 15.57 -10.85
C PHE A 75 -7.73 16.67 -9.93
N GLN A 76 -7.54 16.56 -8.63
CA GLN A 76 -8.06 17.50 -7.64
C GLN A 76 -6.91 18.05 -6.81
N LEU A 77 -6.17 19.01 -7.38
CA LEU A 77 -4.93 19.54 -6.80
C LEU A 77 -5.10 20.03 -5.35
N HIS A 78 -6.22 20.69 -5.03
CA HIS A 78 -6.48 21.15 -3.68
C HIS A 78 -6.57 19.98 -2.67
N HIS A 79 -7.22 18.89 -3.03
CA HIS A 79 -7.24 17.69 -2.19
C HIS A 79 -5.88 17.03 -2.12
N ARG A 80 -5.18 16.98 -3.26
CA ARG A 80 -3.84 16.40 -3.33
C ARG A 80 -2.83 17.11 -2.41
N VAL A 81 -2.98 18.44 -2.23
CA VAL A 81 -2.10 19.23 -1.37
C VAL A 81 -2.54 19.20 0.10
N LEU A 82 -3.85 19.35 0.37
CA LEU A 82 -4.35 19.54 1.72
C LEU A 82 -4.64 18.22 2.45
N ASN A 83 -5.06 17.19 1.74
CA ASN A 83 -5.40 15.88 2.30
C ASN A 83 -5.16 14.76 1.26
N PRO A 84 -3.90 14.49 0.90
CA PRO A 84 -3.56 13.58 -0.19
C PRO A 84 -4.03 12.15 0.05
N PHE A 85 -4.01 11.67 1.29
CA PHE A 85 -4.32 10.29 1.65
C PHE A 85 -5.70 10.10 2.30
N GLY A 86 -6.52 11.14 2.42
CA GLY A 86 -7.82 11.02 3.09
C GLY A 86 -8.78 10.03 2.42
N ARG A 87 -8.67 9.81 1.10
CA ARG A 87 -9.43 8.76 0.42
C ARG A 87 -8.84 7.38 0.71
N TYR A 88 -7.53 7.25 0.67
CA TYR A 88 -6.83 6.02 1.03
C TYR A 88 -7.25 5.58 2.44
N GLU A 89 -7.14 6.45 3.43
CA GLU A 89 -7.54 6.19 4.80
C GLU A 89 -9.01 5.81 4.93
N LYS A 90 -9.90 6.54 4.23
CA LYS A 90 -11.34 6.26 4.24
C LYS A 90 -11.68 4.83 3.80
N TYR A 91 -11.00 4.32 2.78
CA TYR A 91 -11.36 3.05 2.16
C TYR A 91 -10.51 1.86 2.61
N LEU A 92 -9.28 2.11 3.05
CA LEU A 92 -8.27 1.08 3.29
C LEU A 92 -7.74 1.04 4.74
N SER A 93 -8.34 1.80 5.66
CA SER A 93 -7.95 1.77 7.08
C SER A 93 -8.00 0.37 7.71
N ASP A 94 -8.90 -0.50 7.24
CA ASP A 94 -8.99 -1.88 7.72
C ASP A 94 -7.78 -2.74 7.31
N PHE A 95 -6.99 -2.26 6.35
CA PHE A 95 -5.77 -2.89 5.85
C PHE A 95 -4.51 -2.12 6.24
N ALA A 96 -4.56 -1.39 7.35
CA ALA A 96 -3.42 -0.62 7.83
C ALA A 96 -2.36 -1.51 8.50
N PHE A 97 -1.12 -1.07 8.48
CA PHE A 97 -0.03 -1.64 9.24
C PHE A 97 -0.13 -1.26 10.75
N PRO A 98 0.50 -2.02 11.67
CA PRO A 98 1.35 -3.19 11.42
C PRO A 98 0.55 -4.48 11.20
N LEU A 99 1.09 -5.38 10.40
CA LEU A 99 0.60 -6.75 10.27
C LEU A 99 1.49 -7.68 11.11
N ARG A 100 0.87 -8.45 12.00
CA ARG A 100 1.58 -9.37 12.90
C ARG A 100 1.18 -10.81 12.63
N MET A 101 2.16 -11.70 12.51
CA MET A 101 1.95 -13.12 12.25
C MET A 101 3.02 -13.94 12.97
N GLY A 102 2.65 -14.50 14.14
CA GLY A 102 3.61 -15.21 14.99
C GLY A 102 4.75 -14.27 15.41
N ASP A 103 5.97 -14.68 15.11
CA ASP A 103 7.22 -13.96 15.36
C ASP A 103 7.62 -12.98 14.25
N ILE A 104 6.74 -12.78 13.26
CA ILE A 104 6.97 -11.82 12.18
C ILE A 104 6.08 -10.59 12.38
N ARG A 105 6.73 -9.43 12.29
CA ARG A 105 6.07 -8.13 12.24
C ARG A 105 6.39 -7.45 10.92
N ILE A 106 5.36 -6.91 10.28
CA ILE A 106 5.49 -6.12 9.05
C ILE A 106 4.96 -4.73 9.36
N ASP A 107 5.81 -3.74 9.19
CA ASP A 107 5.47 -2.32 9.33
C ASP A 107 5.38 -1.67 7.94
N GLY A 108 4.57 -0.63 7.82
CA GLY A 108 4.43 0.16 6.61
C GLY A 108 5.04 1.54 6.78
N LEU A 109 5.75 2.03 5.76
CA LEU A 109 6.23 3.40 5.69
C LEU A 109 5.64 4.08 4.45
N ASN A 110 4.96 5.20 4.65
CA ASN A 110 4.45 6.00 3.55
C ASN A 110 5.57 6.84 2.94
N THR A 111 6.01 6.43 1.76
CA THR A 111 7.02 7.17 0.97
C THR A 111 6.42 8.03 -0.12
N ALA A 112 5.08 7.98 -0.33
CA ALA A 112 4.39 8.82 -1.28
C ALA A 112 4.13 10.22 -0.70
N ARG A 113 4.04 11.22 -1.57
CA ARG A 113 3.73 12.60 -1.20
C ARG A 113 2.62 13.14 -2.10
N GLY A 114 1.70 13.88 -1.52
CA GLY A 114 0.67 14.57 -2.29
C GLY A 114 1.24 15.69 -3.13
N TRP A 115 2.16 16.47 -2.53
CA TRP A 115 2.90 17.56 -3.15
C TRP A 115 4.35 17.57 -2.66
N GLN A 116 5.25 17.98 -3.53
CA GLN A 116 6.64 18.23 -3.20
C GLN A 116 7.24 19.26 -4.16
N ALA A 117 8.23 20.02 -3.69
CA ALA A 117 8.93 21.03 -4.49
C ALA A 117 9.97 20.40 -5.46
N ARG A 118 9.56 19.35 -6.18
CA ARG A 118 10.35 18.64 -7.19
C ARG A 118 9.61 18.62 -8.52
N ARG A 119 10.34 18.49 -9.63
CA ARG A 119 9.73 18.42 -10.97
C ARG A 119 8.89 17.16 -11.15
N ASN A 120 9.31 16.05 -10.55
CA ASN A 120 8.61 14.78 -10.61
C ASN A 120 7.91 14.48 -9.27
N TRP A 121 6.60 14.55 -9.25
CA TRP A 121 5.79 14.29 -8.06
C TRP A 121 5.58 12.79 -7.77
N ALA A 122 6.03 11.94 -8.71
CA ALA A 122 6.02 10.49 -8.52
C ALA A 122 7.25 9.97 -7.76
N GLU A 123 8.23 10.83 -7.50
CA GLU A 123 9.39 10.44 -6.69
C GLU A 123 9.00 10.26 -5.22
N GLY A 124 9.53 9.22 -4.60
CA GLY A 124 9.35 8.98 -3.18
C GLY A 124 10.15 9.93 -2.31
N SER A 125 9.71 10.06 -1.07
CA SER A 125 10.44 10.78 -0.03
C SER A 125 10.24 10.08 1.30
N VAL A 126 11.33 9.74 1.96
CA VAL A 126 11.30 9.21 3.33
C VAL A 126 11.22 10.37 4.29
N ASP A 127 10.25 10.34 5.18
CA ASP A 127 10.21 11.18 6.36
C ASP A 127 10.98 10.46 7.47
N LEU A 128 12.01 11.12 7.98
CA LEU A 128 12.87 10.51 8.99
C LEU A 128 12.16 10.38 10.35
N GLU A 129 11.25 11.30 10.67
CA GLU A 129 10.45 11.22 11.90
C GLU A 129 9.48 10.03 11.82
N ASP A 130 8.80 9.83 10.68
CA ASP A 130 7.94 8.67 10.44
C ASP A 130 8.75 7.36 10.49
N LEU A 131 9.94 7.34 9.90
CA LEU A 131 10.82 6.17 9.92
C LEU A 131 11.28 5.86 11.36
N ASP A 132 11.74 6.86 12.11
CA ASP A 132 12.15 6.69 13.50
C ASP A 132 10.98 6.21 14.36
N ALA A 133 9.79 6.79 14.21
CA ALA A 133 8.59 6.35 14.91
C ALA A 133 8.22 4.90 14.61
N VAL A 134 8.43 4.44 13.37
CA VAL A 134 8.25 3.02 13.02
C VAL A 134 9.34 2.18 13.70
N LEU A 135 10.61 2.58 13.64
CA LEU A 135 11.74 1.81 14.16
C LEU A 135 11.76 1.71 15.70
N GLU A 136 11.29 2.72 16.41
CA GLU A 136 11.19 2.75 17.87
C GLU A 136 10.11 1.83 18.45
N GLN A 137 9.17 1.37 17.61
CA GLN A 137 8.15 0.44 18.09
C GLN A 137 8.76 -0.90 18.49
N GLU A 138 8.21 -1.52 19.54
CA GLU A 138 8.65 -2.82 20.01
C GLU A 138 8.74 -3.83 18.88
N SER A 139 9.95 -4.35 18.69
CA SER A 139 10.21 -5.41 17.71
C SER A 139 10.01 -6.77 18.41
N PRO A 140 9.35 -7.73 17.74
CA PRO A 140 9.38 -9.09 18.23
C PRO A 140 10.83 -9.62 18.22
N GLU A 141 11.11 -10.67 18.98
CA GLU A 141 12.41 -11.38 18.92
C GLU A 141 12.69 -12.00 17.54
N GLY A 142 11.70 -12.00 16.64
CA GLY A 142 11.74 -12.60 15.33
C GLY A 142 12.09 -11.65 14.19
N ILE A 143 11.42 -11.82 13.05
CA ILE A 143 11.68 -11.07 11.82
C ILE A 143 10.84 -9.80 11.79
N ARG A 144 11.49 -8.68 11.48
CA ARG A 144 10.82 -7.42 11.17
C ARG A 144 11.01 -7.07 9.70
N LEU A 145 9.91 -6.80 9.02
CA LEU A 145 9.88 -6.37 7.63
C LEU A 145 9.34 -4.93 7.57
N LEU A 146 9.91 -4.12 6.69
CA LEU A 146 9.41 -2.79 6.39
C LEU A 146 8.91 -2.76 4.95
N SER A 147 7.65 -2.41 4.75
CA SER A 147 7.03 -2.24 3.43
C SER A 147 6.93 -0.77 3.09
N CYS A 148 7.37 -0.39 1.90
CA CYS A 148 7.20 0.93 1.32
C CYS A 148 7.02 0.82 -0.20
N HIS A 149 6.45 1.86 -0.83
CA HIS A 149 6.24 1.86 -2.28
C HIS A 149 7.51 2.24 -3.05
N HIS A 150 8.17 3.33 -2.67
CA HIS A 150 9.38 3.79 -3.36
C HIS A 150 10.64 3.17 -2.75
N PRO A 151 11.67 2.88 -3.57
CA PRO A 151 12.96 2.40 -3.06
C PRO A 151 13.66 3.49 -2.24
N PHE A 152 14.48 3.08 -1.25
CA PHE A 152 15.28 4.00 -0.45
C PHE A 152 16.52 4.51 -1.17
N ILE A 153 16.94 3.81 -2.20
CA ILE A 153 18.09 4.15 -3.04
C ILE A 153 17.65 4.20 -4.50
N PRO A 154 18.17 5.16 -5.28
CA PRO A 154 17.84 5.30 -6.71
C PRO A 154 18.37 4.13 -7.54
#